data_8fbfb971832e301811d7accf0a999431
#
_entry.id   8fbfb971832e301811d7accf0a999431
#
_cell.length_a   1.000
_cell.length_b   1.000
_cell.length_c   1.000
_cell.angle_alpha   90.00
_cell.angle_beta   90.00
_cell.angle_gamma   90.00
#
_symmetry.space_group_name_H-M   'P 1'
#
loop_
_entity.id
_entity.type
_entity.pdbx_description
1 polymer ?
#
loop_
_entity_poly.entity_id
_entity_poly.type
_entity_poly.pdbx_seq_one_letter_code
_entity_poly.pdbx_strand_id
1 'polypeptide(L)'
;FIEDIIRVDVKVQKSQTDATAASKDLQTVSSTIALNYHIDPGKVNVVYQELGTFFKERVIDPSVQESVKAVTALFTAEELITRRNEVSDKIKESLLNRLMAFNIIVDGFNIVDFSFSRGFNEAIEAKQMAEQSALKAKRDLDRIKIEAEQKITQARAEAEGQRLQRETISPTILQLRAIEKWDGKFPQVIGGAMPFIDINTITPRK
;
A
#
# COMPACT_ATOMS: atom_id res chain seq x y z
N PHE A 1 -16.89 65.99 20.87
CA PHE A 1 -16.05 64.86 20.50
C PHE A 1 -16.89 63.61 20.71
N ILE A 2 -17.16 62.85 19.64
CA ILE A 2 -17.80 61.54 19.75
C ILE A 2 -16.64 60.53 19.69
N GLU A 3 -16.35 59.89 20.82
CA GLU A 3 -15.38 58.80 20.89
C GLU A 3 -16.14 57.49 20.72
N ASP A 4 -15.84 56.75 19.64
CA ASP A 4 -16.36 55.41 19.44
C ASP A 4 -15.42 54.39 20.06
N ILE A 5 -15.94 53.58 20.98
CA ILE A 5 -15.20 52.50 21.60
C ILE A 5 -15.42 51.24 20.75
N ILE A 6 -14.35 50.74 20.14
CA ILE A 6 -14.37 49.52 19.35
C ILE A 6 -13.72 48.38 20.14
N ARG A 7 -14.42 47.25 20.27
CA ARG A 7 -13.91 46.06 20.91
C ARG A 7 -13.34 45.12 19.88
N VAL A 8 -12.08 44.74 20.04
CA VAL A 8 -11.40 43.74 19.22
C VAL A 8 -11.12 42.54 20.10
N ASP A 9 -11.52 41.35 19.64
CA ASP A 9 -11.24 40.11 20.37
C ASP A 9 -9.84 39.62 20.01
N VAL A 10 -9.01 39.49 21.03
CA VAL A 10 -7.61 39.02 20.96
C VAL A 10 -7.46 37.58 21.37
N LYS A 11 -8.57 36.88 21.69
CA LYS A 11 -8.53 35.45 22.00
C LYS A 11 -8.32 34.64 20.74
N VAL A 12 -7.93 33.37 20.93
CA VAL A 12 -7.81 32.41 19.82
C VAL A 12 -9.16 32.23 19.15
N GLN A 13 -9.20 32.54 17.86
CA GLN A 13 -10.36 32.37 16.98
C GLN A 13 -10.12 31.26 15.98
N LYS A 14 -11.20 30.58 15.55
CA LYS A 14 -11.16 29.57 14.49
C LYS A 14 -11.74 30.18 13.21
N SER A 15 -10.99 30.06 12.13
CA SER A 15 -11.49 30.30 10.78
C SER A 15 -11.44 29.02 9.97
N GLN A 16 -12.42 28.86 9.09
CA GLN A 16 -12.41 27.81 8.09
C GLN A 16 -12.57 28.48 6.72
N THR A 17 -11.65 28.16 5.80
CA THR A 17 -11.57 28.79 4.49
C THR A 17 -11.42 27.71 3.44
N ASP A 18 -12.25 27.79 2.42
CA ASP A 18 -12.16 26.93 1.25
C ASP A 18 -11.21 27.54 0.22
N ALA A 19 -10.30 26.76 -0.29
CA ALA A 19 -9.33 27.17 -1.29
C ALA A 19 -9.36 26.22 -2.48
N THR A 20 -9.44 26.78 -3.68
CA THR A 20 -9.31 26.03 -4.92
C THR A 20 -8.00 26.40 -5.60
N ALA A 21 -7.23 25.42 -6.00
CA ALA A 21 -5.92 25.58 -6.60
C ALA A 21 -5.71 24.55 -7.73
N ALA A 22 -4.62 24.71 -8.48
CA ALA A 22 -4.15 23.71 -9.41
C ALA A 22 -2.90 23.04 -8.87
N SER A 23 -2.78 21.73 -9.07
CA SER A 23 -1.54 20.99 -8.82
C SER A 23 -0.53 21.20 -9.95
N LYS A 24 0.70 20.70 -9.76
CA LYS A 24 1.78 20.76 -10.76
C LYS A 24 1.40 20.13 -12.10
N ASP A 25 0.59 19.10 -12.07
CA ASP A 25 0.06 18.38 -13.24
C ASP A 25 -1.30 18.92 -13.70
N LEU A 26 -1.61 20.18 -13.34
CA LEU A 26 -2.80 20.95 -13.77
C LEU A 26 -4.14 20.33 -13.37
N GLN A 27 -4.15 19.51 -12.31
CA GLN A 27 -5.41 19.00 -11.76
C GLN A 27 -6.00 20.03 -10.80
N THR A 28 -7.31 20.21 -10.89
CA THR A 28 -8.04 21.07 -9.94
C THR A 28 -8.13 20.38 -8.58
N VAL A 29 -7.67 21.07 -7.55
CA VAL A 29 -7.68 20.63 -6.17
C VAL A 29 -8.50 21.60 -5.33
N SER A 30 -9.51 21.12 -4.65
CA SER A 30 -10.24 21.87 -3.65
C SER A 30 -9.81 21.44 -2.27
N SER A 31 -9.54 22.38 -1.39
CA SER A 31 -9.12 22.11 -0.01
C SER A 31 -9.86 22.99 0.97
N THR A 32 -10.15 22.43 2.14
CA THR A 32 -10.74 23.16 3.26
C THR A 32 -9.68 23.26 4.36
N ILE A 33 -9.34 24.47 4.74
CA ILE A 33 -8.31 24.78 5.72
C ILE A 33 -8.98 25.30 7.00
N ALA A 34 -8.67 24.69 8.13
CA ALA A 34 -9.03 25.19 9.45
C ALA A 34 -7.83 25.85 10.09
N LEU A 35 -7.97 27.11 10.44
CA LEU A 35 -6.94 27.96 11.04
C LEU A 35 -7.39 28.42 12.42
N ASN A 36 -6.55 28.21 13.43
CA ASN A 36 -6.67 28.85 14.71
C ASN A 36 -5.63 29.97 14.80
N TYR A 37 -6.07 31.18 15.11
CA TYR A 37 -5.22 32.34 15.12
C TYR A 37 -5.68 33.33 16.21
N HIS A 38 -4.79 34.22 16.61
CA HIS A 38 -5.11 35.35 17.40
C HIS A 38 -4.32 36.58 16.95
N ILE A 39 -4.80 37.77 17.33
CA ILE A 39 -4.09 39.03 17.09
C ILE A 39 -3.11 39.25 18.25
N ASP A 40 -1.88 39.69 17.93
CA ASP A 40 -0.92 40.07 18.97
C ASP A 40 -1.52 41.18 19.87
N PRO A 41 -1.76 40.93 21.18
CA PRO A 41 -2.37 41.89 22.06
C PRO A 41 -1.61 43.23 22.15
N GLY A 42 -0.29 43.20 21.95
CA GLY A 42 0.56 44.38 21.93
C GLY A 42 0.45 45.20 20.64
N LYS A 43 -0.18 44.69 19.61
CA LYS A 43 -0.25 45.29 18.26
C LYS A 43 -1.68 45.52 17.75
N VAL A 44 -2.69 45.30 18.59
CA VAL A 44 -4.11 45.40 18.21
C VAL A 44 -4.44 46.76 17.58
N ASN A 45 -3.86 47.85 18.09
CA ASN A 45 -4.04 49.20 17.55
C ASN A 45 -3.54 49.31 16.11
N VAL A 46 -2.40 48.69 15.78
CA VAL A 46 -1.84 48.70 14.45
C VAL A 46 -2.72 47.85 13.50
N VAL A 47 -3.10 46.67 13.93
CA VAL A 47 -3.99 45.77 13.16
C VAL A 47 -5.32 46.48 12.87
N TYR A 48 -5.87 47.14 13.85
CA TYR A 48 -7.12 47.90 13.67
C TYR A 48 -6.95 49.09 12.70
N GLN A 49 -5.86 49.84 12.82
CA GLN A 49 -5.60 50.99 11.94
C GLN A 49 -5.40 50.56 10.49
N GLU A 50 -4.70 49.45 10.24
CA GLU A 50 -4.36 48.99 8.91
C GLU A 50 -5.47 48.15 8.25
N LEU A 51 -6.13 47.27 9.03
CA LEU A 51 -7.04 46.25 8.51
C LEU A 51 -8.50 46.46 8.91
N GLY A 52 -8.72 47.18 10.02
CA GLY A 52 -10.05 47.36 10.61
C GLY A 52 -10.54 46.07 11.28
N THR A 53 -11.86 45.94 11.39
CA THR A 53 -12.52 44.76 12.00
C THR A 53 -12.65 43.59 11.04
N PHE A 54 -12.47 43.80 9.73
CA PHE A 54 -12.63 42.80 8.68
C PHE A 54 -11.29 42.16 8.25
N PHE A 55 -10.36 41.99 9.20
CA PHE A 55 -9.04 41.42 8.93
C PHE A 55 -9.11 39.98 8.44
N LYS A 56 -10.16 39.23 8.79
CA LYS A 56 -10.37 37.89 8.31
C LYS A 56 -10.53 37.87 6.78
N GLU A 57 -11.49 38.62 6.28
CA GLU A 57 -11.83 38.66 4.84
C GLU A 57 -10.76 39.38 4.00
N ARG A 58 -10.07 40.36 4.62
CA ARG A 58 -9.07 41.18 3.92
C ARG A 58 -7.68 40.55 3.88
N VAL A 59 -7.31 39.78 4.89
CA VAL A 59 -5.94 39.24 5.01
C VAL A 59 -5.93 37.75 5.18
N ILE A 60 -6.69 37.18 6.13
CA ILE A 60 -6.58 35.75 6.44
C ILE A 60 -7.03 34.89 5.28
N ASP A 61 -8.24 35.09 4.76
CA ASP A 61 -8.80 34.29 3.69
C ASP A 61 -7.96 34.37 2.39
N PRO A 62 -7.53 35.55 1.91
CA PRO A 62 -6.61 35.65 0.78
C PRO A 62 -5.24 35.01 1.04
N SER A 63 -4.69 35.15 2.25
CA SER A 63 -3.40 34.55 2.61
C SER A 63 -3.46 33.01 2.59
N VAL A 64 -4.55 32.44 3.10
CA VAL A 64 -4.78 30.99 3.03
C VAL A 64 -4.86 30.53 1.58
N GLN A 65 -5.69 31.18 0.77
CA GLN A 65 -5.85 30.82 -0.64
C GLN A 65 -4.53 30.89 -1.41
N GLU A 66 -3.77 31.97 -1.21
CA GLU A 66 -2.48 32.17 -1.88
C GLU A 66 -1.43 31.17 -1.41
N SER A 67 -1.35 30.86 -0.11
CA SER A 67 -0.43 29.85 0.41
C SER A 67 -0.75 28.45 -0.12
N VAL A 68 -2.03 28.11 -0.21
CA VAL A 68 -2.46 26.84 -0.80
C VAL A 68 -2.08 26.80 -2.28
N LYS A 69 -2.41 27.81 -3.08
CA LYS A 69 -2.06 27.88 -4.51
C LYS A 69 -0.56 27.78 -4.76
N ALA A 70 0.25 28.49 -3.98
CA ALA A 70 1.69 28.49 -4.12
C ALA A 70 2.31 27.11 -3.86
N VAL A 71 1.82 26.42 -2.84
CA VAL A 71 2.38 25.12 -2.45
C VAL A 71 1.84 23.98 -3.32
N THR A 72 0.52 23.96 -3.62
CA THR A 72 -0.05 22.89 -4.46
C THR A 72 0.53 22.88 -5.87
N ALA A 73 0.93 24.04 -6.40
CA ALA A 73 1.60 24.14 -7.71
C ALA A 73 2.99 23.46 -7.74
N LEU A 74 3.58 23.14 -6.60
CA LEU A 74 4.87 22.44 -6.49
C LEU A 74 4.74 20.92 -6.52
N PHE A 75 3.56 20.39 -6.24
CA PHE A 75 3.29 18.96 -6.09
C PHE A 75 2.30 18.47 -7.14
N THR A 76 2.47 17.22 -7.59
CA THR A 76 1.45 16.55 -8.40
C THR A 76 0.25 16.16 -7.52
N ALA A 77 -0.89 15.89 -8.14
CA ALA A 77 -2.08 15.48 -7.41
C ALA A 77 -1.85 14.17 -6.62
N GLU A 78 -1.06 13.23 -7.16
CA GLU A 78 -0.64 12.00 -6.47
C GLU A 78 0.25 12.31 -5.24
N GLU A 79 1.20 13.27 -5.38
CA GLU A 79 2.07 13.70 -4.27
C GLU A 79 1.30 14.44 -3.17
N LEU A 80 0.25 15.21 -3.49
CA LEU A 80 -0.62 15.86 -2.51
C LEU A 80 -1.30 14.86 -1.58
N ILE A 81 -1.56 13.64 -2.07
CA ILE A 81 -2.13 12.53 -1.30
C ILE A 81 -1.04 11.80 -0.50
N THR A 82 0.05 11.39 -1.17
CA THR A 82 1.08 10.52 -0.59
C THR A 82 2.02 11.24 0.35
N ARG A 83 2.29 12.55 0.10
CA ARG A 83 3.19 13.41 0.88
C ARG A 83 2.43 14.48 1.68
N ARG A 84 1.22 14.17 2.13
CA ARG A 84 0.29 15.11 2.77
C ARG A 84 0.92 15.90 3.91
N ASN A 85 1.75 15.27 4.73
CA ASN A 85 2.40 15.94 5.88
C ASN A 85 3.36 17.04 5.42
N GLU A 86 4.19 16.75 4.40
CA GLU A 86 5.12 17.74 3.84
C GLU A 86 4.39 18.93 3.22
N VAL A 87 3.29 18.65 2.49
CA VAL A 87 2.44 19.68 1.91
C VAL A 87 1.83 20.57 3.00
N SER A 88 1.32 19.95 4.07
CA SER A 88 0.75 20.64 5.21
C SER A 88 1.77 21.57 5.88
N ASP A 89 3.00 21.07 6.11
CA ASP A 89 4.07 21.86 6.74
C ASP A 89 4.48 23.05 5.87
N LYS A 90 4.60 22.87 4.55
CA LYS A 90 4.92 23.96 3.62
C LYS A 90 3.82 25.00 3.53
N ILE A 91 2.55 24.59 3.51
CA ILE A 91 1.41 25.55 3.52
C ILE A 91 1.43 26.34 4.83
N LYS A 92 1.60 25.64 5.96
CA LYS A 92 1.70 26.26 7.28
C LYS A 92 2.83 27.29 7.33
N GLU A 93 4.03 26.93 6.89
CA GLU A 93 5.19 27.83 6.86
C GLU A 93 4.94 29.07 5.99
N SER A 94 4.41 28.87 4.77
CA SER A 94 4.05 29.97 3.88
C SER A 94 3.02 30.90 4.50
N LEU A 95 2.01 30.34 5.16
CA LEU A 95 0.95 31.09 5.80
C LEU A 95 1.44 31.87 7.03
N LEU A 96 2.27 31.24 7.89
CA LEU A 96 2.90 31.89 9.04
C LEU A 96 3.68 33.13 8.61
N ASN A 97 4.54 33.00 7.60
CA ASN A 97 5.36 34.11 7.10
C ASN A 97 4.51 35.28 6.57
N ARG A 98 3.37 34.98 5.93
CA ARG A 98 2.46 36.02 5.41
C ARG A 98 1.69 36.71 6.53
N LEU A 99 1.14 35.96 7.48
CA LEU A 99 0.30 36.52 8.55
C LEU A 99 1.10 37.26 9.62
N MET A 100 2.35 36.88 9.88
CA MET A 100 3.25 37.59 10.78
C MET A 100 3.47 39.06 10.35
N ALA A 101 3.49 39.33 9.04
CA ALA A 101 3.63 40.69 8.52
C ALA A 101 2.46 41.59 8.94
N PHE A 102 1.32 41.02 9.29
CA PHE A 102 0.11 41.74 9.74
C PHE A 102 -0.14 41.62 11.24
N ASN A 103 0.84 41.18 12.04
CA ASN A 103 0.73 40.95 13.48
C ASN A 103 -0.40 39.97 13.87
N ILE A 104 -0.67 38.96 12.99
CA ILE A 104 -1.60 37.87 13.23
C ILE A 104 -0.77 36.62 13.52
N ILE A 105 -1.01 36.02 14.68
CA ILE A 105 -0.29 34.81 15.14
C ILE A 105 -1.15 33.60 14.86
N VAL A 106 -0.56 32.58 14.23
CA VAL A 106 -1.20 31.31 13.96
C VAL A 106 -0.87 30.30 15.05
N ASP A 107 -1.89 29.89 15.80
CA ASP A 107 -1.78 28.90 16.89
C ASP A 107 -1.91 27.48 16.38
N GLY A 108 -2.77 27.24 15.38
CA GLY A 108 -3.01 25.94 14.81
C GLY A 108 -3.40 26.00 13.34
N PHE A 109 -2.95 25.00 12.60
CA PHE A 109 -3.25 24.85 11.17
C PHE A 109 -3.59 23.40 10.88
N ASN A 110 -4.72 23.15 10.23
CA ASN A 110 -5.14 21.83 9.81
C ASN A 110 -5.77 21.88 8.42
N ILE A 111 -5.34 20.97 7.56
CA ILE A 111 -6.01 20.68 6.30
C ILE A 111 -7.13 19.69 6.61
N VAL A 112 -8.37 20.12 6.50
CA VAL A 112 -9.54 19.28 6.78
C VAL A 112 -9.71 18.26 5.66
N ASP A 113 -9.68 18.73 4.40
CA ASP A 113 -9.88 17.88 3.25
C ASP A 113 -9.07 18.35 2.04
N PHE A 114 -8.69 17.37 1.19
CA PHE A 114 -8.28 17.57 -0.20
C PHE A 114 -9.21 16.78 -1.09
N SER A 115 -9.94 17.46 -1.95
CA SER A 115 -10.79 16.83 -2.95
C SER A 115 -10.31 17.15 -4.36
N PHE A 116 -10.38 16.14 -5.22
CA PHE A 116 -9.96 16.21 -6.62
C PHE A 116 -11.14 16.07 -7.55
N SER A 117 -10.94 16.36 -8.83
CA SER A 117 -11.97 16.17 -9.83
C SER A 117 -12.40 14.68 -9.89
N ARG A 118 -13.67 14.45 -10.20
CA ARG A 118 -14.21 13.08 -10.32
C ARG A 118 -13.44 12.24 -11.33
N GLY A 119 -13.11 12.83 -12.50
CA GLY A 119 -12.34 12.13 -13.53
C GLY A 119 -10.93 11.75 -13.09
N PHE A 120 -10.29 12.56 -12.24
CA PHE A 120 -8.99 12.23 -11.66
C PHE A 120 -9.11 11.04 -10.68
N ASN A 121 -10.09 11.05 -9.79
CA ASN A 121 -10.31 9.95 -8.85
C ASN A 121 -10.58 8.63 -9.60
N GLU A 122 -11.43 8.64 -10.61
CA GLU A 122 -11.70 7.47 -11.46
C GLU A 122 -10.43 6.97 -12.18
N ALA A 123 -9.58 7.88 -12.68
CA ALA A 123 -8.31 7.51 -13.31
C ALA A 123 -7.29 6.89 -12.33
N ILE A 124 -7.19 7.42 -11.12
CA ILE A 124 -6.33 6.85 -10.06
C ILE A 124 -6.83 5.48 -9.64
N GLU A 125 -8.13 5.30 -9.43
CA GLU A 125 -8.71 3.99 -9.12
C GLU A 125 -8.44 2.97 -10.24
N ALA A 126 -8.62 3.35 -11.50
CA ALA A 126 -8.33 2.49 -12.65
C ALA A 126 -6.83 2.12 -12.72
N LYS A 127 -5.93 3.08 -12.47
CA LYS A 127 -4.48 2.84 -12.40
C LYS A 127 -4.15 1.83 -11.30
N GLN A 128 -4.68 2.02 -10.09
CA GLN A 128 -4.45 1.12 -8.97
C GLN A 128 -4.98 -0.30 -9.23
N MET A 129 -6.17 -0.41 -9.84
CA MET A 129 -6.72 -1.72 -10.25
C MET A 129 -5.84 -2.42 -11.27
N ALA A 130 -5.32 -1.68 -12.26
CA ALA A 130 -4.42 -2.22 -13.27
C ALA A 130 -3.08 -2.68 -12.66
N GLU A 131 -2.49 -1.89 -11.77
CA GLU A 131 -1.26 -2.24 -11.04
C GLU A 131 -1.45 -3.48 -10.16
N GLN A 132 -2.55 -3.57 -9.42
CA GLN A 132 -2.87 -4.74 -8.60
C GLN A 132 -3.10 -5.99 -9.46
N SER A 133 -3.77 -5.84 -10.60
CA SER A 133 -3.99 -6.95 -11.55
C SER A 133 -2.67 -7.44 -12.16
N ALA A 134 -1.77 -6.53 -12.54
CA ALA A 134 -0.45 -6.87 -13.05
C ALA A 134 0.41 -7.58 -11.99
N LEU A 135 0.37 -7.09 -10.74
CA LEU A 135 1.08 -7.72 -9.63
C LEU A 135 0.53 -9.11 -9.31
N LYS A 136 -0.79 -9.29 -9.36
CA LYS A 136 -1.44 -10.60 -9.20
C LYS A 136 -1.00 -11.56 -10.30
N ALA A 137 -1.06 -11.14 -11.56
CA ALA A 137 -0.62 -11.98 -12.70
C ALA A 137 0.85 -12.41 -12.58
N LYS A 138 1.73 -11.49 -12.11
CA LYS A 138 3.14 -11.82 -11.85
C LYS A 138 3.29 -12.88 -10.75
N ARG A 139 2.58 -12.72 -9.63
CA ARG A 139 2.61 -13.70 -8.53
C ARG A 139 2.05 -15.06 -8.96
N ASP A 140 0.98 -15.09 -9.76
CA ASP A 140 0.41 -16.33 -10.31
C ASP A 140 1.39 -17.03 -11.24
N LEU A 141 2.10 -16.29 -12.09
CA LEU A 141 3.14 -16.84 -12.95
C LEU A 141 4.30 -17.44 -12.14
N ASP A 142 4.76 -16.74 -11.10
CA ASP A 142 5.82 -17.24 -10.22
C ASP A 142 5.36 -18.50 -9.47
N ARG A 143 4.11 -18.54 -9.00
CA ARG A 143 3.52 -19.73 -8.39
C ARG A 143 3.50 -20.92 -9.35
N ILE A 144 3.03 -20.71 -10.58
CA ILE A 144 2.99 -21.77 -11.60
C ILE A 144 4.39 -22.32 -11.92
N LYS A 145 5.40 -21.42 -11.99
CA LYS A 145 6.80 -21.85 -12.19
C LYS A 145 7.28 -22.74 -11.05
N ILE A 146 7.05 -22.33 -9.80
CA ILE A 146 7.44 -23.08 -8.61
C ILE A 146 6.72 -24.44 -8.58
N GLU A 147 5.43 -24.50 -8.87
CA GLU A 147 4.66 -25.73 -8.94
C GLU A 147 5.18 -26.67 -10.04
N ALA A 148 5.58 -26.13 -11.20
CA ALA A 148 6.18 -26.91 -12.28
C ALA A 148 7.55 -27.48 -11.88
N GLU A 149 8.40 -26.68 -11.24
CA GLU A 149 9.71 -27.13 -10.73
C GLU A 149 9.56 -28.20 -9.64
N GLN A 150 8.58 -28.05 -8.74
CA GLN A 150 8.26 -29.06 -7.73
C GLN A 150 7.86 -30.39 -8.37
N LYS A 151 6.97 -30.37 -9.37
CA LYS A 151 6.55 -31.58 -10.11
C LYS A 151 7.72 -32.26 -10.83
N ILE A 152 8.60 -31.47 -11.46
CA ILE A 152 9.80 -32.00 -12.12
C ILE A 152 10.74 -32.63 -11.07
N THR A 153 10.96 -31.96 -9.95
CA THR A 153 11.83 -32.44 -8.86
C THR A 153 11.27 -33.74 -8.27
N GLN A 154 9.96 -33.79 -8.02
CA GLN A 154 9.28 -34.94 -7.50
C GLN A 154 9.39 -36.14 -8.50
N ALA A 155 9.11 -35.91 -9.79
CA ALA A 155 9.23 -36.95 -10.80
C ALA A 155 10.67 -37.45 -10.92
N ARG A 156 11.68 -36.61 -10.83
CA ARG A 156 13.09 -37.00 -10.80
C ARG A 156 13.42 -37.83 -9.56
N ALA A 157 12.95 -37.42 -8.38
CA ALA A 157 13.16 -38.17 -7.14
C ALA A 157 12.50 -39.56 -7.18
N GLU A 158 11.28 -39.64 -7.71
CA GLU A 158 10.57 -40.91 -7.92
C GLU A 158 11.31 -41.85 -8.93
N ALA A 159 11.77 -41.29 -10.05
CA ALA A 159 12.53 -42.04 -11.05
C ALA A 159 13.86 -42.56 -10.48
N GLU A 160 14.57 -41.72 -9.73
CA GLU A 160 15.81 -42.10 -9.04
C GLU A 160 15.56 -43.18 -7.98
N GLY A 161 14.50 -43.02 -7.18
CA GLY A 161 14.08 -44.05 -6.21
C GLY A 161 13.79 -45.38 -6.86
N GLN A 162 13.08 -45.40 -8.00
CA GLN A 162 12.83 -46.61 -8.78
C GLN A 162 14.12 -47.21 -9.35
N ARG A 163 15.04 -46.36 -9.82
CA ARG A 163 16.36 -46.83 -10.32
C ARG A 163 17.14 -47.51 -9.22
N LEU A 164 17.25 -46.89 -8.05
CA LEU A 164 17.94 -47.48 -6.90
C LEU A 164 17.27 -48.78 -6.41
N GLN A 165 15.95 -48.84 -6.42
CA GLN A 165 15.21 -50.07 -6.11
C GLN A 165 15.54 -51.19 -7.09
N ARG A 166 15.59 -50.95 -8.43
CA ARG A 166 15.96 -51.94 -9.44
C ARG A 166 17.39 -52.44 -9.26
N GLU A 167 18.33 -51.55 -8.92
CA GLU A 167 19.74 -51.93 -8.69
C GLU A 167 19.90 -52.76 -7.41
N THR A 168 19.07 -52.55 -6.40
CA THR A 168 19.12 -53.26 -5.11
C THR A 168 18.31 -54.55 -5.09
N ILE A 169 17.32 -54.71 -5.96
CA ILE A 169 16.50 -55.92 -6.02
C ILE A 169 17.21 -56.98 -6.87
N SER A 170 18.02 -57.82 -6.25
CA SER A 170 18.51 -59.04 -6.86
C SER A 170 17.41 -60.11 -6.87
N PRO A 171 17.45 -61.10 -7.80
CA PRO A 171 16.50 -62.24 -7.80
C PRO A 171 16.44 -62.94 -6.44
N THR A 172 17.55 -63.00 -5.72
CA THR A 172 17.68 -63.61 -4.40
C THR A 172 16.86 -62.84 -3.34
N ILE A 173 16.87 -61.50 -3.37
CA ILE A 173 16.09 -60.69 -2.46
C ILE A 173 14.60 -60.80 -2.70
N LEU A 174 14.17 -60.91 -4.01
CA LEU A 174 12.78 -61.14 -4.35
C LEU A 174 12.29 -62.49 -3.80
N GLN A 175 13.10 -63.53 -3.91
CA GLN A 175 12.80 -64.86 -3.36
C GLN A 175 12.68 -64.79 -1.84
N LEU A 176 13.60 -64.10 -1.16
CA LEU A 176 13.58 -63.96 0.29
C LEU A 176 12.33 -63.25 0.79
N ARG A 177 11.95 -62.13 0.16
CA ARG A 177 10.73 -61.43 0.46
C ARG A 177 9.46 -62.18 0.16
N ALA A 178 9.47 -63.00 -0.88
CA ALA A 178 8.34 -63.92 -1.24
C ALA A 178 8.16 -64.98 -0.14
N ILE A 179 9.28 -65.50 0.41
CA ILE A 179 9.28 -66.47 1.52
C ILE A 179 8.81 -65.79 2.82
N GLU A 180 9.29 -64.59 3.15
CA GLU A 180 8.88 -63.86 4.36
C GLU A 180 7.36 -63.51 4.38
N LYS A 181 6.77 -63.22 3.21
CA LYS A 181 5.34 -62.92 3.08
C LYS A 181 4.45 -64.14 2.83
N TRP A 182 5.05 -65.34 2.74
CA TRP A 182 4.28 -66.55 2.49
C TRP A 182 3.54 -67.00 3.75
N ASP A 183 2.22 -67.13 3.62
CA ASP A 183 1.31 -67.55 4.72
C ASP A 183 1.31 -69.09 4.95
N GLY A 184 2.24 -69.82 4.33
CA GLY A 184 2.37 -71.26 4.50
C GLY A 184 1.34 -72.07 3.67
N LYS A 185 0.49 -71.46 2.87
CA LYS A 185 -0.48 -72.16 2.05
C LYS A 185 -0.04 -72.17 0.59
N PHE A 186 -0.05 -73.37 -0.01
CA PHE A 186 0.19 -73.47 -1.46
C PHE A 186 -0.97 -72.80 -2.23
N PRO A 187 -0.70 -71.89 -3.15
CA PRO A 187 -1.75 -71.35 -3.99
C PRO A 187 -2.36 -72.45 -4.84
N GLN A 188 -3.64 -72.68 -4.71
CA GLN A 188 -4.35 -73.57 -5.61
C GLN A 188 -4.54 -72.87 -6.96
N VAL A 189 -3.58 -72.98 -7.85
CA VAL A 189 -3.66 -72.41 -9.20
C VAL A 189 -4.23 -73.49 -10.10
N ILE A 190 -5.46 -73.32 -10.50
CA ILE A 190 -6.08 -74.06 -11.57
C ILE A 190 -5.74 -73.36 -12.91
N GLY A 191 -4.64 -73.72 -13.53
CA GLY A 191 -4.23 -73.21 -14.82
C GLY A 191 -2.72 -72.99 -14.91
N GLY A 192 -2.06 -73.63 -15.85
CA GLY A 192 -0.62 -73.87 -16.07
C GLY A 192 0.36 -72.70 -16.15
N ALA A 193 0.20 -71.72 -15.30
CA ALA A 193 1.20 -70.68 -15.08
C ALA A 193 1.77 -70.81 -13.66
N MET A 194 3.01 -71.24 -13.55
CA MET A 194 3.76 -71.25 -12.26
C MET A 194 3.99 -69.83 -11.77
N PRO A 195 3.58 -69.49 -10.55
CA PRO A 195 3.90 -68.19 -10.01
C PRO A 195 5.34 -68.17 -9.46
N PHE A 196 6.18 -67.34 -10.00
CA PHE A 196 7.36 -66.66 -9.39
C PHE A 196 8.48 -67.52 -8.75
N ILE A 197 8.36 -68.81 -8.55
CA ILE A 197 9.40 -69.66 -7.93
C ILE A 197 9.77 -70.77 -8.91
N ASP A 198 10.95 -70.68 -9.51
CA ASP A 198 11.53 -71.81 -10.35
C ASP A 198 12.21 -72.76 -9.38
N ILE A 199 11.54 -73.88 -9.11
CA ILE A 199 12.01 -74.96 -8.21
C ILE A 199 13.28 -75.66 -8.78
N ASN A 200 13.56 -75.54 -10.07
CA ASN A 200 14.74 -76.15 -10.67
C ASN A 200 16.09 -75.50 -10.31
N THR A 201 16.04 -74.31 -9.72
CA THR A 201 17.26 -73.56 -9.18
C THR A 201 17.66 -73.98 -7.82
N ILE A 202 16.85 -74.76 -7.08
CA ILE A 202 17.07 -75.09 -5.64
C ILE A 202 17.76 -76.42 -5.43
N THR A 203 17.97 -77.25 -6.50
CA THR A 203 18.70 -78.51 -6.38
C THR A 203 20.21 -78.28 -6.38
N PRO A 204 20.93 -78.63 -5.29
CA PRO A 204 22.39 -78.57 -5.27
C PRO A 204 22.93 -79.57 -6.27
N ARG A 205 23.72 -79.10 -7.23
CA ARG A 205 24.56 -79.97 -8.05
C ARG A 205 25.53 -80.77 -7.15
N LYS A 206 25.44 -82.10 -7.15
CA LYS A 206 26.46 -82.98 -6.65
C LYS A 206 27.76 -82.84 -7.42
#